data_ffd027799de5513c3c6ed84af5420814
#
_entry.id   ffd027799de5513c3c6ed84af5420814
#
_cell.length_a   1.000
_cell.length_b   1.000
_cell.length_c   1.000
_cell.angle_alpha   90.00
_cell.angle_beta   90.00
_cell.angle_gamma   90.00
#
_symmetry.space_group_name_H-M   'P 1'
#
loop_
_entity.id
_entity.type
_entity.pdbx_description
1 polymer ?
#
loop_
_entity_poly.entity_id
_entity_poly.type
_entity_poly.pdbx_seq_one_letter_code
_entity_poly.pdbx_strand_id
1 'polypeptide(L)'
;MGVAGLRAEDQKQKVDCKETDLGFSAPGYTVTCTDLGKATMDVDGTFGARKTDKLEADSDADQTFLVVIDNRPIGQFYLRRASLENDVESYFNGGTFKEWAPGTAVAGFEVKEFVGESDEGSPMDCVGFRHQGARRYDGIARLVVGLACSTRGRARSYEALKHLDAPGS
;
A
#
# COMPACT_ATOMS: atom_id res chain seq x y z
N MET A 1 3.75 21.41 23.37
CA MET A 1 2.43 20.90 23.73
C MET A 1 2.05 19.75 22.84
N GLY A 2 1.52 18.70 23.41
CA GLY A 2 1.17 17.47 22.69
C GLY A 2 -0.02 17.55 21.72
N VAL A 3 -0.56 18.74 21.47
CA VAL A 3 -1.78 18.88 20.65
C VAL A 3 -1.55 18.43 19.20
N ALA A 4 -0.39 18.72 18.63
CA ALA A 4 -0.08 18.32 17.27
C ALA A 4 0.12 16.78 17.15
N GLY A 5 0.75 16.17 18.16
CA GLY A 5 0.90 14.71 18.22
C GLY A 5 -0.43 13.99 18.42
N LEU A 6 -1.29 14.52 19.26
CA LEU A 6 -2.64 13.99 19.48
C LEU A 6 -3.46 14.03 18.19
N ARG A 7 -3.36 15.11 17.41
CA ARG A 7 -4.07 15.23 16.13
C ARG A 7 -3.61 14.17 15.12
N ALA A 8 -2.32 13.86 15.08
CA ALA A 8 -1.81 12.85 14.18
C ALA A 8 -2.32 11.45 14.55
N GLU A 9 -2.44 11.14 15.84
CA GLU A 9 -3.01 9.89 16.30
C GLU A 9 -4.52 9.83 16.09
N ASP A 10 -5.24 10.93 16.34
CA ASP A 10 -6.68 11.02 16.15
C ASP A 10 -7.11 10.82 14.68
N GLN A 11 -6.20 11.03 13.73
CA GLN A 11 -6.48 10.81 12.32
C GLN A 11 -6.42 9.34 11.91
N LYS A 12 -5.80 8.48 12.73
CA LYS A 12 -5.71 7.04 12.46
C LYS A 12 -6.89 6.33 13.10
N GLN A 13 -7.84 5.92 12.28
CA GLN A 13 -9.02 5.22 12.74
C GLN A 13 -9.23 3.93 11.96
N LYS A 14 -9.54 2.84 12.68
CA LYS A 14 -10.11 1.67 12.04
C LYS A 14 -11.50 2.02 11.52
N VAL A 15 -11.75 1.69 10.27
CA VAL A 15 -13.01 1.97 9.61
C VAL A 15 -13.51 0.70 8.91
N ASP A 16 -14.80 0.69 8.56
CA ASP A 16 -15.33 -0.31 7.66
C ASP A 16 -14.68 -0.10 6.27
N CYS A 17 -14.22 -1.18 5.64
CA CYS A 17 -13.63 -1.08 4.32
C CYS A 17 -14.56 -0.44 3.27
N LYS A 18 -15.87 -0.52 3.50
CA LYS A 18 -16.87 0.17 2.65
C LYS A 18 -16.74 1.70 2.67
N GLU A 19 -16.11 2.23 3.69
CA GLU A 19 -15.84 3.67 3.77
C GLU A 19 -14.59 4.08 3.01
N THR A 20 -13.89 3.13 2.45
CA THR A 20 -12.70 3.31 1.62
C THR A 20 -12.97 2.82 0.21
N ASP A 21 -12.03 3.07 -0.71
CA ASP A 21 -12.07 2.48 -2.06
C ASP A 21 -11.32 1.14 -2.11
N LEU A 22 -11.01 0.56 -0.95
CA LEU A 22 -10.27 -0.68 -0.81
C LEU A 22 -11.17 -1.80 -0.32
N GLY A 23 -10.98 -2.99 -0.85
CA GLY A 23 -11.67 -4.19 -0.41
C GLY A 23 -10.81 -5.43 -0.65
N PHE A 24 -11.09 -6.47 0.10
CA PHE A 24 -10.41 -7.76 -0.05
C PHE A 24 -11.38 -8.88 0.26
N SER A 25 -11.45 -9.87 -0.60
CA SER A 25 -12.40 -10.97 -0.45
C SER A 25 -11.72 -12.30 -0.75
N ALA A 26 -11.29 -12.98 0.29
CA ALA A 26 -10.79 -14.35 0.24
C ALA A 26 -11.11 -15.06 1.53
N PRO A 27 -11.52 -16.35 1.49
CA PRO A 27 -11.79 -17.11 2.71
C PRO A 27 -10.51 -17.28 3.53
N GLY A 28 -10.66 -17.27 4.86
CA GLY A 28 -9.55 -17.50 5.79
C GLY A 28 -8.67 -16.29 6.05
N TYR A 29 -9.00 -15.12 5.50
CA TYR A 29 -8.29 -13.89 5.78
C TYR A 29 -9.02 -13.01 6.78
N THR A 30 -8.25 -12.40 7.67
CA THR A 30 -8.72 -11.29 8.51
C THR A 30 -8.37 -9.97 7.83
N VAL A 31 -9.36 -9.13 7.60
CA VAL A 31 -9.20 -7.88 6.86
C VAL A 31 -9.48 -6.69 7.77
N THR A 32 -8.57 -5.72 7.76
CA THR A 32 -8.70 -4.48 8.53
C THR A 32 -8.43 -3.29 7.63
N CYS A 33 -9.35 -2.33 7.62
CA CYS A 33 -9.15 -1.05 6.95
C CYS A 33 -8.91 0.06 7.97
N THR A 34 -8.05 1.00 7.63
CA THR A 34 -7.67 2.11 8.49
C THR A 34 -7.67 3.40 7.68
N ASP A 35 -8.33 4.42 8.20
CA ASP A 35 -8.20 5.78 7.70
C ASP A 35 -6.96 6.40 8.35
N LEU A 36 -5.93 6.68 7.58
CA LEU A 36 -4.70 7.30 8.05
C LEU A 36 -4.80 8.84 8.08
N GLY A 37 -5.97 9.36 7.73
CA GLY A 37 -6.25 10.77 7.81
C GLY A 37 -5.73 11.59 6.64
N LYS A 38 -5.71 12.89 6.86
CA LYS A 38 -5.23 13.87 5.88
C LYS A 38 -3.92 14.47 6.36
N ALA A 39 -2.92 14.46 5.50
CA ALA A 39 -1.69 15.19 5.72
C ALA A 39 -1.68 16.44 4.84
N THR A 40 -1.29 17.55 5.43
CA THR A 40 -1.08 18.80 4.68
C THR A 40 0.40 19.02 4.47
N MET A 41 0.77 19.46 3.28
CA MET A 41 2.15 19.76 2.93
C MET A 41 2.22 21.13 2.32
N ASP A 42 3.20 21.91 2.75
CA ASP A 42 3.54 23.18 2.12
C ASP A 42 4.86 22.96 1.37
N VAL A 43 4.77 22.93 0.05
CA VAL A 43 5.92 22.77 -0.81
C VAL A 43 6.04 24.03 -1.67
N ASP A 44 7.10 24.78 -1.49
CA ASP A 44 7.37 26.03 -2.23
C ASP A 44 6.21 27.03 -2.20
N GLY A 45 5.57 27.18 -1.03
CA GLY A 45 4.45 28.09 -0.87
C GLY A 45 3.13 27.59 -1.46
N THR A 46 3.11 26.38 -1.97
CA THR A 46 1.89 25.76 -2.49
C THR A 46 1.29 24.83 -1.44
N PHE A 47 0.09 25.15 -1.01
CA PHE A 47 -0.64 24.32 -0.05
C PHE A 47 -1.18 23.08 -0.74
N GLY A 48 -0.86 21.93 -0.18
CA GLY A 48 -1.38 20.64 -0.66
C GLY A 48 -1.86 19.78 0.48
N ALA A 49 -2.78 18.89 0.19
CA ALA A 49 -3.26 17.89 1.14
C ALA A 49 -3.37 16.54 0.45
N ARG A 50 -3.25 15.48 1.23
CA ARG A 50 -3.50 14.12 0.75
C ARG A 50 -4.32 13.34 1.76
N LYS A 51 -5.19 12.49 1.27
CA LYS A 51 -5.92 11.52 2.08
C LYS A 51 -5.32 10.13 1.85
N THR A 52 -5.15 9.38 2.92
CA THR A 52 -4.53 8.05 2.86
C THR A 52 -5.39 7.04 3.59
N ASP A 53 -5.71 5.95 2.92
CA ASP A 53 -6.37 4.78 3.49
C ASP A 53 -5.45 3.57 3.38
N LYS A 54 -5.60 2.63 4.31
CA LYS A 54 -4.80 1.41 4.36
C LYS A 54 -5.70 0.20 4.55
N LEU A 55 -5.40 -0.89 3.85
CA LEU A 55 -6.01 -2.20 4.08
C LEU A 55 -4.91 -3.21 4.39
N GLU A 56 -5.15 -4.01 5.41
CA GLU A 56 -4.31 -5.15 5.77
C GLU A 56 -5.15 -6.42 5.74
N ALA A 57 -4.65 -7.46 5.10
CA ALA A 57 -5.29 -8.77 5.03
C ALA A 57 -4.29 -9.84 5.43
N ASP A 58 -4.65 -10.67 6.39
CA ASP A 58 -3.79 -11.72 6.95
C ASP A 58 -4.46 -13.06 6.91
N SER A 59 -3.70 -14.11 6.58
CA SER A 59 -4.12 -15.49 6.73
C SER A 59 -3.04 -16.27 7.47
N ASP A 60 -3.32 -16.68 8.70
CA ASP A 60 -2.41 -17.52 9.48
C ASP A 60 -2.27 -18.91 8.86
N ALA A 61 -3.36 -19.48 8.34
CA ALA A 61 -3.36 -20.79 7.71
C ALA A 61 -2.46 -20.83 6.46
N ASP A 62 -2.49 -19.77 5.66
CA ASP A 62 -1.68 -19.66 4.45
C ASP A 62 -0.33 -18.97 4.70
N GLN A 63 -0.09 -18.47 5.91
CA GLN A 63 1.10 -17.71 6.25
C GLN A 63 1.39 -16.61 5.20
N THR A 64 0.35 -15.89 4.85
CA THR A 64 0.35 -14.90 3.79
C THR A 64 -0.31 -13.63 4.29
N PHE A 65 0.26 -12.49 3.93
CA PHE A 65 -0.38 -11.21 4.21
C PHE A 65 -0.28 -10.28 3.00
N LEU A 66 -1.18 -9.31 2.98
CA LEU A 66 -1.20 -8.23 1.99
C LEU A 66 -1.44 -6.92 2.73
N VAL A 67 -0.68 -5.91 2.35
CA VAL A 67 -0.88 -4.53 2.83
C VAL A 67 -0.95 -3.62 1.62
N VAL A 68 -1.94 -2.75 1.57
CA VAL A 68 -2.09 -1.78 0.49
C VAL A 68 -2.43 -0.40 1.05
N ILE A 69 -1.86 0.62 0.45
CA ILE A 69 -2.10 2.02 0.77
C ILE A 69 -2.67 2.71 -0.46
N ASP A 70 -3.79 3.39 -0.28
CA ASP A 70 -4.41 4.24 -1.29
C ASP A 70 -4.13 5.69 -0.91
N ASN A 71 -3.35 6.37 -1.73
CA ASN A 71 -2.90 7.73 -1.47
C ASN A 71 -3.47 8.67 -2.52
N ARG A 72 -4.29 9.62 -2.08
CA ARG A 72 -5.01 10.55 -2.95
C ARG A 72 -4.65 11.99 -2.61
N PRO A 73 -3.99 12.72 -3.52
CA PRO A 73 -3.85 14.16 -3.36
C PRO A 73 -5.19 14.87 -3.45
N ILE A 74 -5.31 15.95 -2.72
CA ILE A 74 -6.49 16.83 -2.71
C ILE A 74 -6.06 18.20 -3.20
N GLY A 75 -6.86 18.78 -4.10
CA GLY A 75 -6.56 20.10 -4.67
C GLY A 75 -5.52 20.04 -5.78
N GLN A 76 -4.57 20.97 -5.77
CA GLN A 76 -3.55 21.08 -6.81
C GLN A 76 -2.24 20.32 -6.49
N PHE A 77 -2.25 19.53 -5.44
CA PHE A 77 -1.10 18.75 -5.05
C PHE A 77 -1.05 17.44 -5.85
N TYR A 78 0.13 17.07 -6.31
CA TYR A 78 0.36 15.81 -7.03
C TYR A 78 1.47 15.03 -6.35
N LEU A 79 1.36 13.70 -6.40
CA LEU A 79 2.38 12.82 -5.86
C LEU A 79 3.58 12.76 -6.81
N ARG A 80 4.77 12.66 -6.23
CA ARG A 80 6.01 12.55 -6.99
C ARG A 80 6.06 11.20 -7.70
N ARG A 81 6.55 11.21 -8.93
CA ARG A 81 6.84 9.96 -9.66
C ARG A 81 8.12 9.33 -9.13
N ALA A 82 8.08 8.02 -8.93
CA ALA A 82 9.22 7.23 -8.49
C ALA A 82 9.15 5.84 -9.15
N SER A 83 10.19 5.03 -8.99
CA SER A 83 10.13 3.62 -9.39
C SER A 83 9.19 2.84 -8.46
N LEU A 84 8.72 1.69 -8.91
CA LEU A 84 7.89 0.81 -8.06
C LEU A 84 8.65 0.42 -6.79
N GLU A 85 9.91 0.05 -6.92
CA GLU A 85 10.76 -0.33 -5.78
C GLU A 85 10.84 0.80 -4.77
N ASN A 86 11.10 2.02 -5.22
CA ASN A 86 11.17 3.18 -4.33
C ASN A 86 9.83 3.46 -3.65
N ASP A 87 8.73 3.33 -4.35
CA ASP A 87 7.41 3.50 -3.75
C ASP A 87 7.16 2.47 -2.65
N VAL A 88 7.40 1.20 -2.93
CA VAL A 88 7.19 0.13 -1.94
C VAL A 88 8.10 0.33 -0.73
N GLU A 89 9.38 0.56 -0.93
CA GLU A 89 10.33 0.75 0.16
C GLU A 89 10.02 1.99 1.00
N SER A 90 9.50 3.04 0.37
CA SER A 90 9.15 4.29 1.01
C SER A 90 7.91 4.18 1.90
N TYR A 91 6.87 3.53 1.38
CA TYR A 91 5.61 3.36 2.10
C TYR A 91 5.64 2.27 3.17
N PHE A 92 6.52 1.28 3.01
CA PHE A 92 6.67 0.16 3.94
C PHE A 92 8.05 0.17 4.59
N ASN A 93 8.44 1.33 5.07
CA ASN A 93 9.71 1.58 5.72
C ASN A 93 9.91 0.64 6.92
N GLY A 94 11.12 0.10 7.06
CA GLY A 94 11.47 -0.86 8.09
C GLY A 94 11.38 -2.32 7.65
N GLY A 95 10.85 -2.59 6.47
CA GLY A 95 10.85 -3.93 5.87
C GLY A 95 12.20 -4.31 5.26
N THR A 96 12.32 -5.56 4.89
CA THR A 96 13.47 -6.11 4.15
C THR A 96 13.09 -6.30 2.70
N PHE A 97 13.88 -5.74 1.80
CA PHE A 97 13.61 -5.79 0.34
C PHE A 97 14.87 -6.23 -0.38
N LYS A 98 14.94 -7.51 -0.71
CA LYS A 98 16.10 -8.10 -1.36
C LYS A 98 15.70 -8.72 -2.71
N GLU A 99 16.66 -8.80 -3.60
CA GLU A 99 16.54 -9.57 -4.84
C GLU A 99 15.36 -9.14 -5.71
N TRP A 100 15.17 -7.84 -5.86
CA TRP A 100 14.15 -7.32 -6.76
C TRP A 100 14.27 -7.92 -8.16
N ALA A 101 13.15 -8.39 -8.70
CA ALA A 101 13.08 -9.01 -10.00
C ALA A 101 11.79 -8.65 -10.73
N PRO A 102 11.74 -8.77 -12.05
CA PRO A 102 10.50 -8.57 -12.78
C PRO A 102 9.40 -9.50 -12.31
N GLY A 103 8.18 -9.00 -12.28
CA GLY A 103 6.98 -9.75 -11.93
C GLY A 103 5.98 -9.79 -13.07
N THR A 104 4.86 -10.45 -12.82
CA THR A 104 3.75 -10.56 -13.75
C THR A 104 2.65 -9.59 -13.33
N ALA A 105 2.21 -8.73 -14.24
CA ALA A 105 1.11 -7.81 -13.98
C ALA A 105 -0.17 -8.57 -13.58
N VAL A 106 -0.89 -8.02 -12.61
CA VAL A 106 -2.15 -8.58 -12.12
C VAL A 106 -3.19 -7.48 -12.16
N ALA A 107 -4.29 -7.68 -12.91
CA ALA A 107 -5.49 -6.80 -12.93
C ALA A 107 -5.13 -5.35 -13.10
N GLY A 108 -4.43 -4.75 -13.66
CA GLY A 108 -4.09 -3.31 -13.78
C GLY A 108 -2.97 -2.86 -12.87
N PHE A 109 -2.45 -3.73 -12.02
CA PHE A 109 -1.29 -3.42 -11.20
C PHE A 109 0.02 -3.77 -11.92
N GLU A 110 0.97 -2.86 -11.83
CA GLU A 110 2.38 -3.13 -12.11
C GLU A 110 2.94 -3.95 -10.95
N VAL A 111 3.68 -5.01 -11.23
CA VAL A 111 4.16 -5.94 -10.19
C VAL A 111 5.64 -6.23 -10.39
N LYS A 112 6.39 -6.24 -9.28
CA LYS A 112 7.75 -6.76 -9.20
C LYS A 112 7.87 -7.70 -8.01
N GLU A 113 8.78 -8.64 -8.12
CA GLU A 113 9.03 -9.64 -7.07
C GLU A 113 10.22 -9.24 -6.21
N PHE A 114 10.18 -9.63 -4.94
CA PHE A 114 11.32 -9.46 -4.04
C PHE A 114 11.29 -10.52 -2.93
N VAL A 115 12.37 -10.61 -2.20
CA VAL A 115 12.45 -11.45 -1.01
C VAL A 115 12.40 -10.53 0.21
N GLY A 116 11.46 -10.80 1.07
CA GLY A 116 11.31 -10.14 2.36
C GLY A 116 11.74 -11.05 3.49
N GLU A 117 11.51 -10.60 4.71
CA GLU A 117 11.88 -11.35 5.92
C GLU A 117 10.76 -11.21 6.93
N SER A 118 10.35 -12.32 7.53
CA SER A 118 9.34 -12.31 8.59
C SER A 118 9.93 -11.76 9.89
N ASP A 119 9.06 -11.48 10.87
CA ASP A 119 9.49 -11.03 12.19
C ASP A 119 10.43 -12.04 12.88
N GLU A 120 10.33 -13.30 12.48
CA GLU A 120 11.17 -14.39 13.01
C GLU A 120 12.45 -14.61 12.20
N GLY A 121 12.70 -13.78 11.20
CA GLY A 121 13.87 -13.86 10.35
C GLY A 121 13.79 -14.88 9.21
N SER A 122 12.62 -15.45 8.97
CA SER A 122 12.42 -16.40 7.86
C SER A 122 12.22 -15.66 6.54
N PRO A 123 12.81 -16.14 5.43
CA PRO A 123 12.58 -15.51 4.14
C PRO A 123 11.14 -15.66 3.69
N MET A 124 10.62 -14.62 3.06
CA MET A 124 9.30 -14.60 2.46
C MET A 124 9.40 -14.27 0.99
N ASP A 125 8.63 -14.97 0.18
CA ASP A 125 8.47 -14.63 -1.23
C ASP A 125 7.40 -13.58 -1.38
N CYS A 126 7.80 -12.40 -1.83
CA CYS A 126 6.93 -11.23 -1.88
C CYS A 126 6.72 -10.72 -3.30
N VAL A 127 5.61 -10.01 -3.47
CA VAL A 127 5.37 -9.18 -4.64
C VAL A 127 5.07 -7.75 -4.16
N GLY A 128 5.72 -6.78 -4.79
CA GLY A 128 5.37 -5.38 -4.65
C GLY A 128 4.51 -4.97 -5.84
N PHE A 129 3.50 -4.16 -5.60
CA PHE A 129 2.59 -3.77 -6.68
C PHE A 129 2.17 -2.31 -6.51
N ARG A 130 1.81 -1.71 -7.63
CA ARG A 130 1.25 -0.37 -7.63
C ARG A 130 0.37 -0.12 -8.84
N HIS A 131 -0.54 0.84 -8.67
CA HIS A 131 -1.23 1.50 -9.76
C HIS A 131 -1.04 3.01 -9.58
N GLN A 132 -0.58 3.67 -10.64
CA GLN A 132 -0.51 5.12 -10.70
C GLN A 132 -1.70 5.63 -11.47
N GLY A 133 -2.45 6.56 -10.89
CA GLY A 133 -3.54 7.23 -11.57
C GLY A 133 -3.04 8.17 -12.65
N ALA A 134 -3.95 9.02 -13.14
CA ALA A 134 -3.64 9.92 -14.23
C ALA A 134 -2.41 10.79 -13.94
N ARG A 135 -1.56 10.92 -14.96
CA ARG A 135 -0.42 11.84 -14.89
C ARG A 135 -0.91 13.26 -15.15
N ARG A 136 -0.49 14.16 -14.29
CA ARG A 136 -0.76 15.60 -14.45
C ARG A 136 0.50 16.37 -14.11
N TYR A 137 0.93 17.24 -15.04
CA TYR A 137 2.18 17.99 -14.90
C TYR A 137 3.35 17.03 -14.56
N ASP A 138 4.04 17.26 -13.45
CA ASP A 138 5.20 16.46 -13.04
C ASP A 138 4.85 15.34 -12.05
N GLY A 139 3.58 15.10 -11.81
CA GLY A 139 3.15 14.16 -10.79
C GLY A 139 2.02 13.25 -11.22
N ILE A 140 1.48 12.54 -10.25
CA ILE A 140 0.37 11.62 -10.42
C ILE A 140 -0.76 11.98 -9.46
N ALA A 141 -2.00 11.76 -9.91
CA ALA A 141 -3.20 12.16 -9.17
C ALA A 141 -3.65 11.12 -8.14
N ARG A 142 -3.11 9.92 -8.17
CA ARG A 142 -3.42 8.86 -7.21
C ARG A 142 -2.34 7.79 -7.26
N LEU A 143 -1.99 7.27 -6.09
CA LEU A 143 -1.06 6.15 -5.98
C LEU A 143 -1.66 5.09 -5.08
N VAL A 144 -1.87 3.91 -5.63
CA VAL A 144 -2.17 2.70 -4.88
C VAL A 144 -0.90 1.86 -4.89
N VAL A 145 -0.34 1.60 -3.71
CA VAL A 145 0.91 0.86 -3.56
C VAL A 145 0.77 -0.16 -2.46
N GLY A 146 1.31 -1.34 -2.68
CA GLY A 146 1.22 -2.39 -1.68
C GLY A 146 2.23 -3.50 -1.88
N LEU A 147 2.16 -4.45 -0.98
CA LEU A 147 2.95 -5.68 -1.05
C LEU A 147 2.13 -6.85 -0.53
N ALA A 148 2.44 -8.03 -1.01
CA ALA A 148 1.94 -9.28 -0.49
C ALA A 148 3.11 -10.23 -0.31
N CYS A 149 3.17 -10.89 0.83
CA CYS A 149 4.28 -11.78 1.19
C CYS A 149 3.75 -13.09 1.76
N SER A 150 4.48 -14.18 1.49
CA SER A 150 4.14 -15.49 2.01
C SER A 150 5.40 -16.29 2.33
N THR A 151 5.39 -16.99 3.46
CA THR A 151 6.42 -17.99 3.76
C THR A 151 6.15 -19.32 3.04
N ARG A 152 4.98 -19.45 2.41
CA ARG A 152 4.56 -20.67 1.68
C ARG A 152 4.73 -20.56 0.17
N GLY A 153 5.44 -19.55 -0.31
CA GLY A 153 5.79 -19.42 -1.70
C GLY A 153 5.12 -18.24 -2.40
N ARG A 154 5.74 -17.83 -3.51
CA ARG A 154 5.35 -16.64 -4.25
C ARG A 154 3.97 -16.76 -4.89
N ALA A 155 3.54 -17.97 -5.26
CA ALA A 155 2.20 -18.19 -5.80
C ALA A 155 1.11 -17.72 -4.83
N ARG A 156 1.32 -17.88 -3.52
CA ARG A 156 0.38 -17.42 -2.49
C ARG A 156 0.32 -15.89 -2.45
N SER A 157 1.45 -15.22 -2.62
CA SER A 157 1.51 -13.76 -2.67
C SER A 157 0.77 -13.22 -3.89
N TYR A 158 0.96 -13.80 -5.05
CA TYR A 158 0.18 -13.44 -6.25
C TYR A 158 -1.31 -13.73 -6.08
N GLU A 159 -1.65 -14.85 -5.46
CA GLU A 159 -3.05 -15.20 -5.22
C GLU A 159 -3.72 -14.19 -4.31
N ALA A 160 -3.05 -13.75 -3.25
CA ALA A 160 -3.57 -12.70 -2.38
C ALA A 160 -3.85 -11.40 -3.18
N LEU A 161 -2.94 -11.01 -4.04
CA LEU A 161 -3.12 -9.81 -4.87
C LEU A 161 -4.36 -9.91 -5.77
N LYS A 162 -4.69 -11.09 -6.27
CA LYS A 162 -5.88 -11.29 -7.12
C LYS A 162 -7.19 -11.04 -6.39
N HIS A 163 -7.21 -11.15 -5.08
CA HIS A 163 -8.42 -10.91 -4.26
C HIS A 163 -8.56 -9.47 -3.80
N LEU A 164 -7.61 -8.62 -4.12
CA LEU A 164 -7.66 -7.20 -3.78
C LEU A 164 -8.59 -6.47 -4.74
N ASP A 165 -9.50 -5.70 -4.18
CA ASP A 165 -10.31 -4.72 -4.90
C ASP A 165 -9.80 -3.33 -4.51
N ALA A 166 -9.21 -2.63 -5.46
CA ALA A 166 -8.64 -1.32 -5.25
C ALA A 166 -8.69 -0.52 -6.54
N PRO A 167 -8.59 0.82 -6.46
CA PRO A 167 -8.52 1.63 -7.68
C PRO A 167 -7.37 1.18 -8.58
N GLY A 168 -7.69 0.91 -9.85
CA GLY A 168 -6.74 0.40 -10.84
C GLY A 168 -6.79 -1.09 -11.08
N SER A 169 -7.42 -1.84 -10.18
CA SER A 169 -7.59 -3.29 -10.37
C SER A 169 -8.71 -3.62 -11.37
#